data_4218e4542fc64e5dde944b0d27a953a0
#
_entry.id   4218e4542fc64e5dde944b0d27a953a0
#
_cell.length_a   1.000
_cell.length_b   1.000
_cell.length_c   1.000
_cell.angle_alpha   90.00
_cell.angle_beta   90.00
_cell.angle_gamma   90.00
#
_symmetry.space_group_name_H-M   'P 1'
#
loop_
_entity.id
_entity.type
_entity.pdbx_description
1 polymer ?
#
loop_
_entity_poly.entity_id
_entity_poly.type
_entity_poly.pdbx_seq_one_letter_code
_entity_poly.pdbx_strand_id
1 'polypeptide(L)'
;MIIQLHENQRGQVRLNSHHSESFPITNGVKQGCVLAPTLFSIFFSVMLKQAMEGLDEDEAVYIRYRLDGSLFNLRRLQAHTKTCEQIFRDLLFADDAALVAHTERALQCLTSCFAEAAQLFGLEVSLKKTEVLHQPAPREEYRLPHITIGETVLKSVHQFTYLGCTITSDAKIDREVDNRLAKANSAFGRLYKRVWRNKHLKRGTKISVYRAVVLTTLLYGSESWVTYRHHMRLLERFHQRCLRIILNIHWTDYVTNVEVLEQAEIPSIEAMLLKTQLRWAGHISRMEDHRLPKIALYGELSTGNRDRGAPKKRFKDILKKSLGTCHIDHCQWSTLAADRASWRHIVHQAASSFEESRKDHLREKRRRRKNREASAATPNVTFDCGRCGRACLSRIGLVSHMRACSRRGLPL
;
A
#
# COMPACT_ATOMS: atom_id res chain seq x y z
N MET A 1 -11.59 15.03 -39.64
CA MET A 1 -12.46 14.21 -38.78
C MET A 1 -12.37 14.63 -37.29
N ILE A 2 -11.24 14.51 -36.55
CA ILE A 2 -11.18 14.90 -35.10
C ILE A 2 -11.52 16.38 -34.92
N ILE A 3 -10.91 17.29 -35.72
CA ILE A 3 -11.20 18.73 -35.73
C ILE A 3 -12.69 18.97 -35.99
N GLN A 4 -13.26 18.36 -37.02
CA GLN A 4 -14.67 18.48 -37.37
C GLN A 4 -15.63 18.01 -36.28
N LEU A 5 -15.23 17.02 -35.47
CA LEU A 5 -16.02 16.55 -34.29
C LEU A 5 -16.04 17.59 -33.18
N HIS A 6 -15.05 18.48 -33.11
CA HIS A 6 -14.93 19.49 -32.05
C HIS A 6 -15.33 20.91 -32.52
N GLU A 7 -15.51 21.11 -33.83
CA GLU A 7 -16.00 22.38 -34.35
C GLU A 7 -17.48 22.58 -34.02
N ASN A 8 -17.82 23.78 -33.54
CA ASN A 8 -19.19 24.20 -33.24
C ASN A 8 -19.95 23.29 -32.24
N GLN A 9 -19.23 22.70 -31.32
CA GLN A 9 -19.86 21.91 -30.27
C GLN A 9 -20.77 22.76 -29.40
N ARG A 10 -21.96 22.23 -29.10
CA ARG A 10 -22.93 22.87 -28.20
C ARG A 10 -23.35 21.89 -27.11
N GLY A 11 -23.52 22.42 -25.89
CA GLY A 11 -23.97 21.67 -24.72
C GLY A 11 -25.35 22.13 -24.24
N GLN A 12 -26.06 21.22 -23.57
CA GLN A 12 -27.25 21.51 -22.81
C GLN A 12 -27.18 20.80 -21.46
N VAL A 13 -27.65 21.44 -20.41
CA VAL A 13 -27.82 20.81 -19.10
C VAL A 13 -29.21 20.19 -19.01
N ARG A 14 -29.29 18.92 -18.64
CA ARG A 14 -30.58 18.22 -18.40
C ARG A 14 -30.77 18.03 -16.89
N LEU A 15 -31.88 18.55 -16.38
CA LEU A 15 -32.29 18.37 -15.00
C LEU A 15 -33.78 18.02 -14.94
N ASN A 16 -34.15 16.91 -14.33
CA ASN A 16 -35.56 16.48 -14.16
C ASN A 16 -36.42 16.59 -15.44
N SER A 17 -35.91 16.09 -16.56
CA SER A 17 -36.56 16.12 -17.89
C SER A 17 -36.63 17.50 -18.56
N HIS A 18 -36.16 18.56 -17.95
CA HIS A 18 -36.01 19.87 -18.55
C HIS A 18 -34.59 20.04 -19.14
N HIS A 19 -34.48 20.72 -20.27
CA HIS A 19 -33.23 21.06 -20.90
C HIS A 19 -33.00 22.57 -20.79
N SER A 20 -31.75 22.96 -20.50
CA SER A 20 -31.33 24.37 -20.60
C SER A 20 -31.30 24.82 -22.06
N GLU A 21 -31.15 26.13 -22.26
CA GLU A 21 -30.73 26.66 -23.54
C GLU A 21 -29.37 26.08 -23.96
N SER A 22 -29.16 25.97 -25.27
CA SER A 22 -27.93 25.46 -25.82
C SER A 22 -26.82 26.51 -25.74
N PHE A 23 -25.68 26.17 -25.15
CA PHE A 23 -24.49 27.03 -25.06
C PHE A 23 -23.31 26.46 -25.86
N PRO A 24 -22.42 27.29 -26.41
CA PRO A 24 -21.24 26.82 -27.14
C PRO A 24 -20.22 26.21 -26.20
N ILE A 25 -19.54 25.13 -26.64
CA ILE A 25 -18.38 24.55 -25.97
C ILE A 25 -17.16 24.94 -26.78
N THR A 26 -16.37 25.87 -26.26
CA THR A 26 -15.22 26.45 -26.96
C THR A 26 -13.90 25.75 -26.59
N ASN A 27 -13.82 25.05 -25.45
CA ASN A 27 -12.60 24.44 -24.96
C ASN A 27 -12.86 23.04 -24.38
N GLY A 28 -11.82 22.20 -24.40
CA GLY A 28 -11.81 20.90 -23.76
C GLY A 28 -12.40 19.77 -24.60
N VAL A 29 -12.49 18.61 -23.99
CA VAL A 29 -13.05 17.38 -24.58
C VAL A 29 -14.18 16.85 -23.71
N LYS A 30 -15.20 16.27 -24.34
CA LYS A 30 -16.37 15.74 -23.63
C LYS A 30 -15.96 14.57 -22.71
N GLN A 31 -16.18 14.72 -21.41
CA GLN A 31 -15.98 13.63 -20.45
C GLN A 31 -16.88 12.43 -20.80
N GLY A 32 -16.29 11.24 -20.87
CA GLY A 32 -16.97 10.01 -21.28
C GLY A 32 -16.93 9.73 -22.79
N CYS A 33 -16.36 10.63 -23.61
CA CYS A 33 -16.06 10.33 -25.01
C CYS A 33 -14.90 9.31 -25.11
N VAL A 34 -14.96 8.40 -26.07
CA VAL A 34 -13.92 7.37 -26.29
C VAL A 34 -12.56 8.01 -26.65
N LEU A 35 -12.56 9.12 -27.38
CA LEU A 35 -11.35 9.83 -27.81
C LEU A 35 -10.75 10.74 -26.73
N ALA A 36 -11.55 11.22 -25.78
CA ALA A 36 -11.12 12.22 -24.81
C ALA A 36 -9.88 11.81 -23.98
N PRO A 37 -9.76 10.59 -23.44
CA PRO A 37 -8.56 10.18 -22.70
C PRO A 37 -7.30 10.20 -23.57
N THR A 38 -7.41 9.77 -24.83
CA THR A 38 -6.27 9.75 -25.77
C THR A 38 -5.84 11.15 -26.14
N LEU A 39 -6.79 12.03 -26.49
CA LEU A 39 -6.52 13.42 -26.84
C LEU A 39 -5.91 14.18 -25.66
N PHE A 40 -6.46 13.98 -24.46
CA PHE A 40 -5.90 14.57 -23.25
C PHE A 40 -4.47 14.09 -22.99
N SER A 41 -4.20 12.79 -23.14
CA SER A 41 -2.86 12.23 -22.95
C SER A 41 -1.84 12.80 -23.94
N ILE A 42 -2.23 12.98 -25.22
CA ILE A 42 -1.38 13.60 -26.24
C ILE A 42 -1.09 15.06 -25.87
N PHE A 43 -2.13 15.83 -25.59
CA PHE A 43 -2.03 17.23 -25.20
C PHE A 43 -1.10 17.40 -23.99
N PHE A 44 -1.33 16.61 -22.93
CA PHE A 44 -0.55 16.67 -21.70
C PHE A 44 0.91 16.23 -21.93
N SER A 45 1.16 15.26 -22.82
CA SER A 45 2.51 14.83 -23.17
C SER A 45 3.28 15.93 -23.92
N VAL A 46 2.63 16.72 -24.78
CA VAL A 46 3.27 17.85 -25.46
C VAL A 46 3.60 18.97 -24.46
N MET A 47 2.66 19.29 -23.56
CA MET A 47 2.90 20.25 -22.48
C MET A 47 4.08 19.84 -21.60
N LEU A 48 4.16 18.57 -21.22
CA LEU A 48 5.27 18.05 -20.42
C LEU A 48 6.61 18.12 -21.16
N LYS A 49 6.61 17.80 -22.46
CA LYS A 49 7.82 17.95 -23.27
C LYS A 49 8.33 19.39 -23.21
N GLN A 50 7.43 20.36 -23.36
CA GLN A 50 7.76 21.79 -23.23
C GLN A 50 8.29 22.13 -21.81
N ALA A 51 7.63 21.62 -20.77
CA ALA A 51 8.05 21.86 -19.38
C ALA A 51 9.45 21.29 -19.06
N MET A 52 9.88 20.25 -19.78
CA MET A 52 11.15 19.57 -19.57
C MET A 52 12.28 20.08 -20.48
N GLU A 53 11.96 20.93 -21.47
CA GLU A 53 12.96 21.59 -22.34
C GLU A 53 13.80 22.58 -21.53
N GLY A 54 15.13 22.43 -21.57
CA GLY A 54 16.06 23.35 -20.91
C GLY A 54 16.35 23.04 -19.45
N LEU A 55 15.82 21.94 -18.88
CA LEU A 55 16.18 21.50 -17.54
C LEU A 55 17.50 20.75 -17.56
N ASP A 56 18.41 21.13 -16.65
CA ASP A 56 19.69 20.47 -16.46
C ASP A 56 19.50 19.02 -15.99
N GLU A 57 20.36 18.12 -16.48
CA GLU A 57 20.33 16.71 -16.10
C GLU A 57 20.62 16.51 -14.60
N ASP A 58 21.43 17.37 -14.00
CA ASP A 58 21.83 17.29 -12.58
C ASP A 58 20.67 17.48 -11.58
N GLU A 59 19.53 17.97 -12.04
CA GLU A 59 18.35 18.26 -11.20
C GLU A 59 17.36 17.09 -11.07
N ALA A 60 17.71 15.91 -11.59
CA ALA A 60 16.81 14.74 -11.62
C ALA A 60 17.17 13.67 -10.58
N VAL A 61 16.22 12.78 -10.31
CA VAL A 61 16.47 11.54 -9.59
C VAL A 61 16.92 10.46 -10.57
N TYR A 62 18.07 9.86 -10.32
CA TYR A 62 18.63 8.80 -11.17
C TYR A 62 18.47 7.44 -10.54
N ILE A 63 17.95 6.49 -11.33
CA ILE A 63 17.90 5.07 -10.99
C ILE A 63 18.92 4.33 -11.83
N ARG A 64 19.94 3.76 -11.19
CA ARG A 64 20.88 2.84 -11.82
C ARG A 64 20.29 1.45 -11.80
N TYR A 65 20.17 0.82 -12.97
CA TYR A 65 19.56 -0.49 -13.11
C TYR A 65 20.32 -1.39 -14.07
N ARG A 66 20.03 -2.67 -13.94
CA ARG A 66 20.53 -3.72 -14.83
C ARG A 66 19.51 -4.84 -14.85
N LEU A 67 19.06 -5.24 -16.05
CA LEU A 67 17.97 -6.20 -16.20
C LEU A 67 18.43 -7.66 -16.27
N ASP A 68 19.68 -7.90 -16.69
CA ASP A 68 20.28 -9.23 -16.70
C ASP A 68 20.74 -9.68 -15.31
N GLY A 69 20.84 -10.97 -15.14
CA GLY A 69 21.27 -11.62 -13.91
C GLY A 69 20.22 -11.59 -12.77
N SER A 70 20.61 -12.13 -11.62
CA SER A 70 19.69 -12.27 -10.48
C SER A 70 19.33 -10.92 -9.84
N LEU A 71 18.04 -10.63 -9.72
CA LEU A 71 17.48 -9.46 -9.04
C LEU A 71 18.10 -9.24 -7.64
N PHE A 72 18.40 -10.29 -6.93
CA PHE A 72 18.85 -10.25 -5.54
C PHE A 72 20.36 -10.11 -5.37
N ASN A 73 21.13 -10.16 -6.47
CA ASN A 73 22.57 -9.90 -6.46
C ASN A 73 22.84 -8.41 -6.74
N LEU A 74 22.90 -7.59 -5.69
CA LEU A 74 23.10 -6.15 -5.84
C LEU A 74 24.50 -5.75 -6.30
N ARG A 75 25.52 -6.63 -6.14
CA ARG A 75 26.87 -6.37 -6.63
C ARG A 75 26.92 -6.16 -8.14
N ARG A 76 25.95 -6.74 -8.88
CA ARG A 76 25.82 -6.53 -10.33
C ARG A 76 25.62 -5.05 -10.73
N LEU A 77 25.05 -4.22 -9.81
CA LEU A 77 24.83 -2.80 -10.05
C LEU A 77 26.12 -1.96 -9.86
N GLN A 78 27.21 -2.58 -9.43
CA GLN A 78 28.53 -1.92 -9.30
C GLN A 78 29.35 -2.00 -10.59
N ALA A 79 28.90 -2.78 -11.60
CA ALA A 79 29.59 -2.89 -12.88
C ALA A 79 29.38 -1.61 -13.71
N HIS A 80 30.48 -0.97 -14.13
CA HIS A 80 30.41 0.29 -14.88
C HIS A 80 29.89 0.13 -16.33
N THR A 81 30.16 -1.02 -16.98
CA THR A 81 29.89 -1.21 -18.40
C THR A 81 28.53 -1.84 -18.75
N LYS A 82 27.82 -2.41 -17.75
CA LYS A 82 26.57 -3.16 -17.97
C LYS A 82 25.38 -2.59 -17.22
N THR A 83 25.55 -1.43 -16.59
CA THR A 83 24.47 -0.72 -15.91
C THR A 83 23.99 0.42 -16.76
N CYS A 84 22.68 0.63 -16.75
CA CYS A 84 22.02 1.78 -17.36
C CYS A 84 21.54 2.71 -16.25
N GLU A 85 21.42 3.99 -16.57
CA GLU A 85 20.78 4.98 -15.71
C GLU A 85 19.51 5.51 -16.38
N GLN A 86 18.48 5.67 -15.60
CA GLN A 86 17.21 6.25 -16.02
C GLN A 86 16.89 7.45 -15.16
N ILE A 87 16.56 8.54 -15.83
CA ILE A 87 16.09 9.78 -15.21
C ILE A 87 14.64 9.56 -14.76
N PHE A 88 14.36 10.09 -13.56
CA PHE A 88 13.05 10.08 -12.96
C PHE A 88 12.74 11.46 -12.38
N ARG A 89 11.80 12.20 -12.98
CA ARG A 89 11.42 13.56 -12.60
C ARG A 89 9.96 13.69 -12.24
N ASP A 90 9.10 12.87 -12.88
CA ASP A 90 7.66 12.99 -12.78
C ASP A 90 6.95 11.65 -12.80
N LEU A 91 5.80 11.61 -12.16
CA LEU A 91 4.80 10.54 -12.23
C LEU A 91 3.47 11.16 -12.61
N LEU A 92 2.85 10.64 -13.65
CA LEU A 92 1.66 11.23 -14.26
C LEU A 92 0.51 10.23 -14.27
N PHE A 93 -0.66 10.73 -13.93
CA PHE A 93 -1.89 9.98 -14.07
C PHE A 93 -3.05 10.95 -14.37
N ALA A 94 -3.49 10.97 -15.62
CA ALA A 94 -4.44 11.95 -16.15
C ALA A 94 -3.96 13.39 -15.87
N ASP A 95 -4.70 14.15 -15.09
CA ASP A 95 -4.41 15.51 -14.65
C ASP A 95 -3.56 15.59 -13.36
N ASP A 96 -3.36 14.46 -12.67
CA ASP A 96 -2.52 14.40 -11.47
C ASP A 96 -1.04 14.23 -11.87
N ALA A 97 -0.21 15.18 -11.49
CA ALA A 97 1.24 15.14 -11.66
C ALA A 97 1.95 15.12 -10.31
N ALA A 98 2.96 14.26 -10.16
CA ALA A 98 3.86 14.27 -9.00
C ALA A 98 5.28 14.51 -9.48
N LEU A 99 5.84 15.67 -9.18
CA LEU A 99 7.21 16.04 -9.50
C LEU A 99 8.16 15.55 -8.41
N VAL A 100 9.32 15.05 -8.78
CA VAL A 100 10.27 14.41 -7.86
C VAL A 100 11.68 14.93 -8.11
N ALA A 101 12.35 15.37 -7.06
CA ALA A 101 13.73 15.83 -7.11
C ALA A 101 14.49 15.46 -5.82
N HIS A 102 15.83 15.50 -5.86
CA HIS A 102 16.68 15.28 -4.69
C HIS A 102 16.89 16.54 -3.84
N THR A 103 16.76 17.71 -4.43
CA THR A 103 17.01 19.00 -3.77
C THR A 103 15.83 19.94 -3.89
N GLU A 104 15.71 20.85 -2.94
CA GLU A 104 14.66 21.89 -2.96
C GLU A 104 14.80 22.77 -4.20
N ARG A 105 16.03 23.16 -4.56
CA ARG A 105 16.31 23.96 -5.77
C ARG A 105 15.81 23.25 -7.03
N ALA A 106 16.14 21.98 -7.20
CA ALA A 106 15.71 21.19 -8.35
C ALA A 106 14.18 21.05 -8.40
N LEU A 107 13.52 20.84 -7.26
CA LEU A 107 12.08 20.79 -7.19
C LEU A 107 11.42 22.13 -7.52
N GLN A 108 12.03 23.25 -7.08
CA GLN A 108 11.56 24.59 -7.42
C GLN A 108 11.66 24.84 -8.94
N CYS A 109 12.79 24.48 -9.56
CA CYS A 109 12.97 24.62 -11.01
C CYS A 109 11.92 23.80 -11.78
N LEU A 110 11.79 22.51 -11.46
CA LEU A 110 10.76 21.63 -12.07
C LEU A 110 9.35 22.19 -11.91
N THR A 111 9.04 22.73 -10.72
CA THR A 111 7.71 23.27 -10.43
C THR A 111 7.44 24.55 -11.21
N SER A 112 8.41 25.42 -11.36
CA SER A 112 8.29 26.65 -12.14
C SER A 112 8.11 26.35 -13.62
N CYS A 113 8.97 25.51 -14.21
CA CYS A 113 8.85 25.11 -15.62
C CYS A 113 7.51 24.41 -15.92
N PHE A 114 7.06 23.58 -14.99
CA PHE A 114 5.75 22.91 -15.12
C PHE A 114 4.59 23.92 -15.08
N ALA A 115 4.62 24.89 -14.17
CA ALA A 115 3.60 25.91 -14.04
C ALA A 115 3.57 26.85 -15.26
N GLU A 116 4.71 27.27 -15.76
CA GLU A 116 4.86 28.09 -16.96
C GLU A 116 4.33 27.36 -18.22
N ALA A 117 4.72 26.09 -18.39
CA ALA A 117 4.21 25.27 -19.48
C ALA A 117 2.69 25.08 -19.38
N ALA A 118 2.16 24.80 -18.19
CA ALA A 118 0.72 24.69 -17.98
C ALA A 118 -0.01 25.97 -18.40
N GLN A 119 0.48 27.13 -18.00
CA GLN A 119 -0.08 28.43 -18.37
C GLN A 119 0.00 28.67 -19.90
N LEU A 120 1.12 28.32 -20.54
CA LEU A 120 1.28 28.44 -22.00
C LEU A 120 0.24 27.59 -22.74
N PHE A 121 -0.11 26.44 -22.21
CA PHE A 121 -1.11 25.54 -22.79
C PHE A 121 -2.55 25.83 -22.29
N GLY A 122 -2.77 26.94 -21.57
CA GLY A 122 -4.09 27.35 -21.10
C GLY A 122 -4.62 26.50 -19.94
N LEU A 123 -3.73 25.81 -19.20
CA LEU A 123 -4.07 25.07 -17.98
C LEU A 123 -3.68 25.90 -16.74
N GLU A 124 -4.40 25.70 -15.66
CA GLU A 124 -4.13 26.34 -14.38
C GLU A 124 -3.78 25.29 -13.31
N VAL A 125 -2.63 25.46 -12.64
CA VAL A 125 -2.24 24.61 -11.53
C VAL A 125 -3.07 24.96 -10.30
N SER A 126 -3.72 23.95 -9.72
CA SER A 126 -4.56 24.15 -8.52
C SER A 126 -3.70 24.32 -7.26
N LEU A 127 -3.34 25.55 -6.91
CA LEU A 127 -2.52 25.87 -5.73
C LEU A 127 -3.09 25.33 -4.42
N LYS A 128 -4.43 25.24 -4.31
CA LYS A 128 -5.11 24.71 -3.11
C LYS A 128 -4.94 23.20 -2.92
N LYS A 129 -4.73 22.45 -4.03
CA LYS A 129 -4.57 21.00 -4.02
C LYS A 129 -3.11 20.57 -4.13
N THR A 130 -2.24 21.46 -4.61
CA THR A 130 -0.83 21.17 -4.75
C THR A 130 -0.14 21.24 -3.40
N GLU A 131 0.51 20.15 -3.02
CA GLU A 131 1.19 20.00 -1.72
C GLU A 131 2.63 19.53 -1.95
N VAL A 132 3.53 19.93 -1.06
CA VAL A 132 4.94 19.54 -1.09
C VAL A 132 5.24 18.57 0.04
N LEU A 133 5.87 17.44 -0.27
CA LEU A 133 6.30 16.45 0.70
C LEU A 133 7.83 16.30 0.67
N HIS A 134 8.49 16.58 1.79
CA HIS A 134 9.90 16.33 1.97
C HIS A 134 10.14 15.02 2.72
N GLN A 135 11.01 14.18 2.17
CA GLN A 135 11.50 12.95 2.81
C GLN A 135 12.99 13.13 3.10
N PRO A 136 13.39 13.45 4.34
CA PRO A 136 14.80 13.66 4.68
C PRO A 136 15.62 12.37 4.48
N ALA A 137 16.88 12.54 4.14
CA ALA A 137 17.83 11.44 4.08
C ALA A 137 18.01 10.79 5.48
N PRO A 138 18.46 9.53 5.56
CA PRO A 138 18.71 8.88 6.84
C PRO A 138 19.65 9.73 7.72
N ARG A 139 19.27 10.02 8.96
CA ARG A 139 19.99 10.83 9.95
C ARG A 139 19.99 12.34 9.70
N GLU A 140 19.33 12.82 8.67
CA GLU A 140 19.08 14.24 8.50
C GLU A 140 17.83 14.68 9.26
N GLU A 141 17.90 15.90 9.82
CA GLU A 141 16.73 16.53 10.43
C GLU A 141 15.75 16.97 9.36
N TYR A 142 14.46 16.90 9.69
CA TYR A 142 13.41 17.38 8.81
C TYR A 142 13.52 18.90 8.66
N ARG A 143 13.63 19.37 7.42
CA ARG A 143 13.54 20.80 7.08
C ARG A 143 12.25 21.04 6.30
N LEU A 144 11.58 22.14 6.61
CA LEU A 144 10.37 22.54 5.91
C LEU A 144 10.77 23.07 4.52
N PRO A 145 10.37 22.43 3.42
CA PRO A 145 10.69 22.91 2.08
C PRO A 145 9.87 24.17 1.76
N HIS A 146 10.49 25.09 1.03
CA HIS A 146 9.87 26.34 0.59
C HIS A 146 9.79 26.38 -0.94
N ILE A 147 8.69 25.88 -1.50
CA ILE A 147 8.45 25.85 -2.95
C ILE A 147 7.33 26.84 -3.28
N THR A 148 7.51 27.61 -4.36
CA THR A 148 6.55 28.62 -4.80
C THR A 148 6.06 28.38 -6.22
N ILE A 149 4.88 28.85 -6.54
CA ILE A 149 4.37 29.06 -7.90
C ILE A 149 3.93 30.53 -7.98
N GLY A 150 4.63 31.32 -8.78
CA GLY A 150 4.52 32.78 -8.76
C GLY A 150 4.85 33.32 -7.36
N GLU A 151 3.95 34.13 -6.80
CA GLU A 151 4.09 34.70 -5.45
C GLU A 151 3.55 33.77 -4.33
N THR A 152 2.93 32.63 -4.68
CA THR A 152 2.24 31.78 -3.70
C THR A 152 3.17 30.66 -3.25
N VAL A 153 3.38 30.55 -1.93
CA VAL A 153 4.10 29.44 -1.30
C VAL A 153 3.19 28.22 -1.24
N LEU A 154 3.66 27.08 -1.74
CA LEU A 154 2.93 25.83 -1.68
C LEU A 154 2.93 25.25 -0.28
N LYS A 155 1.84 24.58 0.06
CA LYS A 155 1.64 23.97 1.36
C LYS A 155 2.55 22.75 1.55
N SER A 156 3.47 22.80 2.51
CA SER A 156 4.28 21.68 2.93
C SER A 156 3.55 20.76 3.89
N VAL A 157 3.59 19.44 3.63
CA VAL A 157 2.84 18.43 4.40
C VAL A 157 3.74 17.26 4.82
N HIS A 158 3.37 16.60 5.95
CA HIS A 158 4.04 15.38 6.40
C HIS A 158 3.41 14.10 5.83
N GLN A 159 2.25 14.20 5.24
CA GLN A 159 1.57 13.10 4.57
C GLN A 159 0.86 13.62 3.32
N PHE A 160 0.96 12.87 2.26
CA PHE A 160 0.41 13.21 0.95
C PHE A 160 -0.38 12.03 0.39
N THR A 161 -1.52 12.27 -0.22
CA THR A 161 -2.32 11.21 -0.84
C THR A 161 -2.21 11.29 -2.35
N TYR A 162 -1.53 10.32 -2.95
CA TYR A 162 -1.39 10.19 -4.41
C TYR A 162 -2.06 8.91 -4.90
N LEU A 163 -2.94 9.03 -5.89
CA LEU A 163 -3.74 7.92 -6.45
C LEU A 163 -4.41 7.05 -5.38
N GLY A 164 -4.87 7.69 -4.32
CA GLY A 164 -5.54 7.03 -3.21
C GLY A 164 -4.62 6.36 -2.19
N CYS A 165 -3.30 6.28 -2.40
CA CYS A 165 -2.30 5.78 -1.46
C CYS A 165 -1.66 6.93 -0.68
N THR A 166 -1.36 6.73 0.60
CA THR A 166 -0.76 7.74 1.47
C THR A 166 0.75 7.55 1.54
N ILE A 167 1.49 8.58 1.17
CA ILE A 167 2.96 8.67 1.29
C ILE A 167 3.27 9.60 2.47
N THR A 168 4.33 9.31 3.22
CA THR A 168 4.69 10.07 4.42
C THR A 168 6.15 10.51 4.39
N SER A 169 6.47 11.61 5.09
CA SER A 169 7.82 12.16 5.20
C SER A 169 8.82 11.19 5.84
N ASP A 170 8.36 10.26 6.68
CA ASP A 170 9.20 9.23 7.31
C ASP A 170 9.41 7.97 6.46
N ALA A 171 8.85 7.95 5.23
CA ALA A 171 8.90 6.83 4.30
C ALA A 171 8.46 5.47 4.91
N LYS A 172 7.47 5.50 5.83
CA LYS A 172 6.85 4.31 6.43
C LYS A 172 5.43 4.11 5.91
N ILE A 173 4.95 2.89 5.98
CA ILE A 173 3.58 2.55 5.55
C ILE A 173 2.56 2.56 6.70
N ASP A 174 2.97 2.93 7.92
CA ASP A 174 2.09 2.90 9.11
C ASP A 174 0.81 3.71 8.86
N ARG A 175 0.94 4.93 8.36
CA ARG A 175 -0.20 5.82 8.05
C ARG A 175 -1.09 5.29 6.93
N GLU A 176 -0.50 4.68 5.91
CA GLU A 176 -1.29 4.05 4.84
C GLU A 176 -2.12 2.89 5.40
N VAL A 177 -1.53 2.01 6.23
CA VAL A 177 -2.26 0.90 6.88
C VAL A 177 -3.37 1.43 7.78
N ASP A 178 -3.13 2.47 8.58
CA ASP A 178 -4.14 3.10 9.44
C ASP A 178 -5.29 3.69 8.61
N ASN A 179 -4.97 4.40 7.52
CA ASN A 179 -5.97 4.98 6.61
C ASN A 179 -6.81 3.90 5.93
N ARG A 180 -6.19 2.78 5.52
CA ARG A 180 -6.92 1.62 4.95
C ARG A 180 -7.84 0.97 5.96
N LEU A 181 -7.37 0.78 7.18
CA LEU A 181 -8.19 0.26 8.27
C LEU A 181 -9.39 1.17 8.57
N ALA A 182 -9.19 2.49 8.59
CA ALA A 182 -10.27 3.46 8.79
C ALA A 182 -11.30 3.41 7.65
N LYS A 183 -10.83 3.44 6.38
CA LYS A 183 -11.70 3.33 5.19
C LYS A 183 -12.47 2.01 5.16
N ALA A 184 -11.80 0.88 5.42
CA ALA A 184 -12.43 -0.44 5.45
C ALA A 184 -13.42 -0.57 6.62
N ASN A 185 -13.13 0.01 7.78
CA ASN A 185 -14.03 0.04 8.92
C ASN A 185 -15.30 0.85 8.60
N SER A 186 -15.16 2.00 7.94
CA SER A 186 -16.29 2.81 7.46
C SER A 186 -17.14 2.02 6.44
N ALA A 187 -16.49 1.37 5.47
CA ALA A 187 -17.18 0.52 4.47
C ALA A 187 -17.95 -0.62 5.15
N PHE A 188 -17.32 -1.30 6.12
CA PHE A 188 -17.96 -2.37 6.88
C PHE A 188 -19.15 -1.82 7.70
N GLY A 189 -19.00 -0.68 8.36
CA GLY A 189 -20.04 -0.05 9.17
C GLY A 189 -21.28 0.34 8.36
N ARG A 190 -21.10 0.91 7.17
CA ARG A 190 -22.21 1.28 6.27
C ARG A 190 -23.09 0.09 5.88
N LEU A 191 -22.51 -1.12 5.79
CA LEU A 191 -23.23 -2.34 5.42
C LEU A 191 -23.82 -3.08 6.63
N TYR A 192 -23.59 -2.59 7.87
CA TYR A 192 -23.88 -3.33 9.09
C TYR A 192 -25.35 -3.76 9.20
N LYS A 193 -26.28 -2.81 9.09
CA LYS A 193 -27.73 -3.11 9.20
C LYS A 193 -28.28 -3.87 8.00
N ARG A 194 -27.85 -3.50 6.78
CA ARG A 194 -28.42 -4.03 5.53
C ARG A 194 -27.87 -5.41 5.15
N VAL A 195 -26.61 -5.69 5.50
CA VAL A 195 -25.94 -6.92 5.08
C VAL A 195 -25.59 -7.81 6.26
N TRP A 196 -24.76 -7.33 7.20
CA TRP A 196 -24.20 -8.21 8.26
C TRP A 196 -25.28 -8.70 9.22
N ARG A 197 -26.19 -7.85 9.65
CA ARG A 197 -27.34 -8.21 10.51
C ARG A 197 -28.56 -8.80 9.80
N ASN A 198 -28.57 -8.79 8.47
CA ASN A 198 -29.70 -9.32 7.73
C ASN A 198 -29.78 -10.86 7.85
N LYS A 199 -30.84 -11.37 8.44
CA LYS A 199 -31.07 -12.81 8.65
C LYS A 199 -31.45 -13.57 7.37
N HIS A 200 -31.99 -12.88 6.36
CA HIS A 200 -32.39 -13.45 5.09
C HIS A 200 -31.25 -13.67 4.10
N LEU A 201 -30.10 -13.01 4.31
CA LEU A 201 -28.92 -13.18 3.46
C LEU A 201 -28.12 -14.43 3.89
N LYS A 202 -27.85 -15.30 2.91
CA LYS A 202 -26.99 -16.48 3.09
C LYS A 202 -25.57 -16.06 3.49
N ARG A 203 -24.90 -16.90 4.29
CA ARG A 203 -23.51 -16.66 4.72
C ARG A 203 -22.56 -16.42 3.55
N GLY A 204 -22.63 -17.24 2.50
CA GLY A 204 -21.81 -17.08 1.30
C GLY A 204 -21.99 -15.73 0.62
N THR A 205 -23.22 -15.20 0.54
CA THR A 205 -23.48 -13.86 0.01
C THR A 205 -22.83 -12.77 0.85
N LYS A 206 -22.92 -12.85 2.18
CA LYS A 206 -22.24 -11.91 3.08
C LYS A 206 -20.71 -11.92 2.89
N ILE A 207 -20.12 -13.12 2.80
CA ILE A 207 -18.68 -13.28 2.53
C ILE A 207 -18.30 -12.72 1.17
N SER A 208 -19.11 -12.92 0.13
CA SER A 208 -18.86 -12.32 -1.20
C SER A 208 -18.89 -10.81 -1.17
N VAL A 209 -19.85 -10.20 -0.47
CA VAL A 209 -19.91 -8.73 -0.27
C VAL A 209 -18.70 -8.25 0.54
N TYR A 210 -18.30 -8.98 1.58
CA TYR A 210 -17.11 -8.66 2.37
C TYR A 210 -15.84 -8.64 1.50
N ARG A 211 -15.67 -9.66 0.65
CA ARG A 211 -14.54 -9.72 -0.31
C ARG A 211 -14.57 -8.57 -1.29
N ALA A 212 -15.73 -8.28 -1.88
CA ALA A 212 -15.86 -7.29 -2.94
C ALA A 212 -15.74 -5.83 -2.47
N VAL A 213 -16.17 -5.52 -1.25
CA VAL A 213 -16.24 -4.14 -0.76
C VAL A 213 -15.18 -3.87 0.31
N VAL A 214 -15.14 -4.68 1.36
CA VAL A 214 -14.32 -4.36 2.53
C VAL A 214 -12.86 -4.76 2.31
N LEU A 215 -12.60 -5.97 1.80
CA LEU A 215 -11.23 -6.43 1.55
C LEU A 215 -10.57 -5.68 0.40
N THR A 216 -11.28 -5.34 -0.65
CA THR A 216 -10.73 -4.52 -1.74
C THR A 216 -10.34 -3.13 -1.26
N THR A 217 -11.14 -2.54 -0.36
CA THR A 217 -10.80 -1.26 0.29
C THR A 217 -9.60 -1.39 1.20
N LEU A 218 -9.54 -2.45 2.02
CA LEU A 218 -8.47 -2.70 2.98
C LEU A 218 -7.11 -2.94 2.30
N LEU A 219 -7.11 -3.72 1.23
CA LEU A 219 -5.89 -4.20 0.55
C LEU A 219 -5.58 -3.44 -0.74
N TYR A 220 -6.19 -2.28 -0.96
CA TYR A 220 -5.88 -1.45 -2.11
C TYR A 220 -4.42 -0.97 -2.06
N GLY A 221 -3.66 -1.15 -3.14
CA GLY A 221 -2.24 -0.79 -3.24
C GLY A 221 -1.30 -1.73 -2.48
N SER A 222 -1.82 -2.78 -1.85
CA SER A 222 -1.06 -3.69 -0.99
C SER A 222 -0.03 -4.55 -1.71
N GLU A 223 -0.11 -4.63 -3.03
CA GLU A 223 0.88 -5.30 -3.88
C GLU A 223 2.29 -4.71 -3.75
N SER A 224 2.39 -3.41 -3.48
CA SER A 224 3.66 -2.70 -3.32
C SER A 224 4.13 -2.56 -1.86
N TRP A 225 3.30 -2.94 -0.87
CA TRP A 225 3.58 -2.68 0.53
C TRP A 225 4.80 -3.44 1.07
N VAL A 226 5.60 -2.72 1.85
CA VAL A 226 6.69 -3.29 2.66
C VAL A 226 6.20 -3.47 4.08
N THR A 227 5.54 -4.60 4.33
CA THR A 227 4.89 -4.87 5.62
C THR A 227 5.83 -5.44 6.67
N TYR A 228 5.61 -5.00 7.92
CA TYR A 228 6.23 -5.54 9.12
C TYR A 228 5.22 -6.36 9.93
N ARG A 229 5.72 -7.10 10.93
CA ARG A 229 4.87 -8.00 11.74
C ARG A 229 3.73 -7.31 12.48
N HIS A 230 3.93 -6.06 12.90
CA HIS A 230 2.87 -5.27 13.56
C HIS A 230 1.74 -4.92 12.60
N HIS A 231 2.03 -4.52 11.35
CA HIS A 231 1.01 -4.27 10.32
C HIS A 231 0.16 -5.52 10.08
N MET A 232 0.80 -6.69 9.94
CA MET A 232 0.09 -7.96 9.77
C MET A 232 -0.86 -8.24 10.93
N ARG A 233 -0.43 -7.96 12.18
CA ARG A 233 -1.28 -8.14 13.36
C ARG A 233 -2.48 -7.20 13.37
N LEU A 234 -2.31 -5.95 12.94
CA LEU A 234 -3.40 -4.98 12.85
C LEU A 234 -4.43 -5.39 11.80
N LEU A 235 -3.98 -5.71 10.60
CA LEU A 235 -4.83 -6.13 9.49
C LEU A 235 -5.57 -7.44 9.81
N GLU A 236 -4.88 -8.44 10.36
CA GLU A 236 -5.47 -9.72 10.75
C GLU A 236 -6.50 -9.55 11.88
N ARG A 237 -6.25 -8.68 12.86
CA ARG A 237 -7.20 -8.37 13.94
C ARG A 237 -8.50 -7.79 13.38
N PHE A 238 -8.39 -6.85 12.44
CA PHE A 238 -9.55 -6.29 11.76
C PHE A 238 -10.32 -7.36 10.98
N HIS A 239 -9.62 -8.20 10.21
CA HIS A 239 -10.19 -9.29 9.43
C HIS A 239 -10.97 -10.26 10.31
N GLN A 240 -10.36 -10.75 11.37
CA GLN A 240 -10.98 -11.67 12.34
C GLN A 240 -12.22 -11.07 13.01
N ARG A 241 -12.17 -9.78 13.37
CA ARG A 241 -13.32 -9.07 13.95
C ARG A 241 -14.50 -9.03 12.97
N CYS A 242 -14.25 -8.66 11.71
CA CYS A 242 -15.30 -8.60 10.68
C CYS A 242 -15.92 -9.99 10.43
N LEU A 243 -15.08 -11.02 10.30
CA LEU A 243 -15.57 -12.38 10.07
C LEU A 243 -16.40 -12.93 11.23
N ARG A 244 -16.00 -12.67 12.48
CA ARG A 244 -16.80 -13.06 13.67
C ARG A 244 -18.17 -12.41 13.64
N ILE A 245 -18.26 -11.13 13.27
CA ILE A 245 -19.54 -10.42 13.13
C ILE A 245 -20.40 -11.05 12.02
N ILE A 246 -19.80 -11.34 10.85
CA ILE A 246 -20.52 -11.95 9.71
C ILE A 246 -21.03 -13.34 10.03
N LEU A 247 -20.24 -14.14 10.75
CA LEU A 247 -20.54 -15.51 11.16
C LEU A 247 -21.38 -15.59 12.44
N ASN A 248 -21.62 -14.46 13.10
CA ASN A 248 -22.31 -14.37 14.40
C ASN A 248 -21.63 -15.21 15.49
N ILE A 249 -20.29 -15.18 15.54
CA ILE A 249 -19.47 -15.89 16.53
C ILE A 249 -19.20 -14.96 17.71
N HIS A 250 -19.61 -15.38 18.91
CA HIS A 250 -19.39 -14.67 20.15
C HIS A 250 -18.10 -15.14 20.84
N TRP A 251 -17.57 -14.34 21.77
CA TRP A 251 -16.37 -14.71 22.52
C TRP A 251 -16.60 -15.95 23.41
N THR A 252 -17.84 -16.18 23.85
CA THR A 252 -18.27 -17.34 24.62
C THR A 252 -18.20 -18.67 23.85
N ASP A 253 -18.14 -18.62 22.52
CA ASP A 253 -18.14 -19.83 21.69
C ASP A 253 -16.75 -20.48 21.60
N TYR A 254 -15.73 -19.79 22.14
CA TYR A 254 -14.32 -20.24 22.16
C TYR A 254 -13.73 -20.66 20.81
N VAL A 255 -14.34 -20.23 19.69
CA VAL A 255 -13.90 -20.54 18.33
C VAL A 255 -12.55 -19.88 18.05
N THR A 256 -11.57 -20.63 17.56
CA THR A 256 -10.24 -20.12 17.23
C THR A 256 -10.24 -19.28 15.96
N ASN A 257 -9.19 -18.45 15.77
CA ASN A 257 -9.04 -17.67 14.53
C ASN A 257 -8.86 -18.55 13.29
N VAL A 258 -8.29 -19.76 13.44
CA VAL A 258 -8.15 -20.72 12.35
C VAL A 258 -9.53 -21.24 11.95
N GLU A 259 -10.33 -21.67 12.91
CA GLU A 259 -11.71 -22.15 12.69
C GLU A 259 -12.61 -21.05 12.08
N VAL A 260 -12.43 -19.78 12.48
CA VAL A 260 -13.18 -18.66 11.88
C VAL A 260 -12.87 -18.52 10.37
N LEU A 261 -11.59 -18.62 9.98
CA LEU A 261 -11.19 -18.57 8.56
C LEU A 261 -11.72 -19.77 7.79
N GLU A 262 -11.72 -20.95 8.39
CA GLU A 262 -12.27 -22.18 7.80
C GLU A 262 -13.79 -22.10 7.60
N GLN A 263 -14.52 -21.66 8.61
CA GLN A 263 -15.96 -21.45 8.51
C GLN A 263 -16.34 -20.37 7.48
N ALA A 264 -15.50 -19.35 7.31
CA ALA A 264 -15.68 -18.30 6.33
C ALA A 264 -15.24 -18.70 4.91
N GLU A 265 -14.50 -19.80 4.78
CA GLU A 265 -13.84 -20.22 3.52
C GLU A 265 -12.99 -19.10 2.91
N ILE A 266 -12.24 -18.40 3.76
CA ILE A 266 -11.43 -17.26 3.36
C ILE A 266 -10.02 -17.40 3.95
N PRO A 267 -8.96 -17.13 3.17
CA PRO A 267 -7.60 -17.21 3.68
C PRO A 267 -7.28 -16.02 4.61
N SER A 268 -6.17 -16.14 5.35
CA SER A 268 -5.64 -15.05 6.15
C SER A 268 -5.17 -13.86 5.31
N ILE A 269 -5.08 -12.69 5.92
CA ILE A 269 -4.51 -11.49 5.27
C ILE A 269 -3.07 -11.76 4.81
N GLU A 270 -2.29 -12.50 5.59
CA GLU A 270 -0.90 -12.82 5.26
C GLU A 270 -0.80 -13.63 3.94
N ALA A 271 -1.67 -14.62 3.75
CA ALA A 271 -1.76 -15.39 2.50
C ALA A 271 -2.29 -14.55 1.32
N MET A 272 -3.24 -13.66 1.57
CA MET A 272 -3.74 -12.74 0.54
C MET A 272 -2.64 -11.80 0.05
N LEU A 273 -1.89 -11.16 0.95
CA LEU A 273 -0.80 -10.27 0.62
C LEU A 273 0.33 -11.00 -0.11
N LEU A 274 0.72 -12.18 0.37
CA LEU A 274 1.70 -13.05 -0.29
C LEU A 274 1.30 -13.30 -1.76
N LYS A 275 0.07 -13.73 -1.98
CA LYS A 275 -0.48 -13.98 -3.32
C LYS A 275 -0.46 -12.73 -4.20
N THR A 276 -0.89 -11.60 -3.66
CA THR A 276 -0.98 -10.34 -4.41
C THR A 276 0.40 -9.82 -4.79
N GLN A 277 1.36 -9.83 -3.85
CA GLN A 277 2.73 -9.39 -4.09
C GLN A 277 3.49 -10.28 -5.11
N LEU A 278 3.34 -11.60 -5.03
CA LEU A 278 3.93 -12.51 -6.02
C LEU A 278 3.33 -12.33 -7.41
N ARG A 279 2.01 -12.13 -7.50
CA ARG A 279 1.34 -11.82 -8.79
C ARG A 279 1.86 -10.51 -9.37
N TRP A 280 2.00 -9.49 -8.56
CA TRP A 280 2.52 -8.18 -8.95
C TRP A 280 3.98 -8.28 -9.41
N ALA A 281 4.84 -8.96 -8.67
CA ALA A 281 6.23 -9.21 -9.06
C ALA A 281 6.33 -9.90 -10.43
N GLY A 282 5.52 -10.94 -10.67
CA GLY A 282 5.47 -11.60 -11.98
C GLY A 282 4.87 -10.70 -13.08
N HIS A 283 3.99 -9.78 -12.76
CA HIS A 283 3.51 -8.78 -13.72
C HIS A 283 4.63 -7.82 -14.11
N ILE A 284 5.36 -7.27 -13.13
CA ILE A 284 6.50 -6.38 -13.38
C ILE A 284 7.59 -7.08 -14.22
N SER A 285 7.90 -8.34 -13.93
CA SER A 285 8.95 -9.06 -14.67
C SER A 285 8.63 -9.23 -16.16
N ARG A 286 7.34 -9.29 -16.53
CA ARG A 286 6.87 -9.39 -17.92
C ARG A 286 6.66 -8.04 -18.62
N MET A 287 6.82 -6.93 -17.91
CA MET A 287 6.75 -5.61 -18.54
C MET A 287 7.93 -5.43 -19.51
N GLU A 288 7.75 -4.54 -20.47
CA GLU A 288 8.84 -4.09 -21.36
C GLU A 288 9.95 -3.43 -20.55
N ASP A 289 11.18 -3.51 -21.04
CA ASP A 289 12.38 -3.14 -20.31
C ASP A 289 12.48 -1.65 -19.95
N HIS A 290 11.85 -0.81 -20.75
CA HIS A 290 11.79 0.64 -20.52
C HIS A 290 10.73 1.07 -19.50
N ARG A 291 9.86 0.16 -19.03
CA ARG A 291 8.80 0.50 -18.08
C ARG A 291 9.35 0.78 -16.69
N LEU A 292 9.00 1.94 -16.14
CA LEU A 292 9.49 2.43 -14.84
C LEU A 292 9.34 1.42 -13.68
N PRO A 293 8.21 0.69 -13.51
CA PRO A 293 8.11 -0.31 -12.44
C PRO A 293 9.16 -1.41 -12.55
N LYS A 294 9.54 -1.83 -13.78
CA LYS A 294 10.60 -2.82 -14.00
C LYS A 294 11.97 -2.24 -13.68
N ILE A 295 12.26 -1.04 -14.15
CA ILE A 295 13.48 -0.30 -13.85
C ILE A 295 13.64 -0.13 -12.34
N ALA A 296 12.59 0.33 -11.64
CA ALA A 296 12.60 0.51 -10.19
C ALA A 296 12.80 -0.81 -9.41
N LEU A 297 12.19 -1.92 -9.87
CA LEU A 297 12.38 -3.22 -9.24
C LEU A 297 13.82 -3.72 -9.39
N TYR A 298 14.41 -3.58 -10.59
CA TYR A 298 15.74 -4.08 -10.89
C TYR A 298 16.87 -3.09 -10.57
N GLY A 299 16.53 -1.83 -10.28
CA GLY A 299 17.45 -0.73 -9.99
C GLY A 299 17.60 -0.40 -8.51
N GLU A 300 18.46 0.58 -8.26
CA GLU A 300 18.65 1.30 -7.01
C GLU A 300 18.87 2.79 -7.37
N LEU A 301 18.69 3.68 -6.42
CA LEU A 301 19.09 5.08 -6.61
C LEU A 301 20.59 5.15 -6.92
N SER A 302 20.95 5.99 -7.89
CA SER A 302 22.37 6.18 -8.27
C SER A 302 23.17 6.89 -7.18
N THR A 303 22.51 7.76 -6.43
CA THR A 303 23.07 8.53 -5.33
C THR A 303 22.66 7.98 -3.97
N GLY A 304 23.50 8.21 -2.97
CA GLY A 304 23.27 7.81 -1.58
C GLY A 304 23.71 6.37 -1.27
N ASN A 305 23.90 6.12 0.00
CA ASN A 305 24.30 4.84 0.53
C ASN A 305 23.29 4.33 1.56
N ARG A 306 23.05 3.03 1.55
CA ARG A 306 22.20 2.39 2.54
C ARG A 306 22.99 2.13 3.81
N ASP A 307 22.42 2.51 4.96
CA ASP A 307 23.03 2.28 6.27
C ASP A 307 23.33 0.80 6.52
N ARG A 308 24.44 0.53 7.24
CA ARG A 308 24.75 -0.81 7.75
C ARG A 308 23.90 -1.11 8.98
N GLY A 309 23.68 -2.38 9.26
CA GLY A 309 22.87 -2.82 10.40
C GLY A 309 21.46 -3.26 9.99
N ALA A 310 20.42 -2.59 10.48
CA ALA A 310 19.02 -2.95 10.25
C ALA A 310 18.28 -1.89 9.40
N PRO A 311 18.66 -1.69 8.13
CA PRO A 311 18.04 -0.68 7.28
C PRO A 311 16.56 -1.01 7.00
N LYS A 312 15.77 0.01 6.66
CA LYS A 312 14.37 -0.17 6.23
C LYS A 312 14.31 -1.19 5.09
N LYS A 313 13.36 -2.10 5.14
CA LYS A 313 13.18 -3.12 4.07
C LYS A 313 12.71 -2.45 2.79
N ARG A 314 13.12 -3.00 1.66
CA ARG A 314 12.62 -2.66 0.33
C ARG A 314 11.64 -3.73 -0.15
N PHE A 315 10.90 -3.44 -1.20
CA PHE A 315 10.01 -4.42 -1.82
C PHE A 315 10.76 -5.69 -2.25
N LYS A 316 11.96 -5.56 -2.86
CA LYS A 316 12.78 -6.72 -3.25
C LYS A 316 13.22 -7.60 -2.07
N ASP A 317 13.41 -7.01 -0.87
CA ASP A 317 13.73 -7.77 0.34
C ASP A 317 12.51 -8.61 0.82
N ILE A 318 11.30 -8.04 0.71
CA ILE A 318 10.04 -8.77 0.97
C ILE A 318 9.82 -9.84 -0.09
N LEU A 319 10.01 -9.53 -1.37
CA LEU A 319 9.87 -10.48 -2.47
C LEU A 319 10.80 -11.68 -2.28
N LYS A 320 12.07 -11.46 -1.94
CA LYS A 320 13.03 -12.52 -1.64
C LYS A 320 12.52 -13.44 -0.54
N LYS A 321 12.03 -12.85 0.56
CA LYS A 321 11.45 -13.60 1.67
C LYS A 321 10.21 -14.38 1.24
N SER A 322 9.33 -13.78 0.45
CA SER A 322 8.09 -14.40 -0.03
C SER A 322 8.36 -15.58 -0.94
N LEU A 323 9.31 -15.45 -1.87
CA LEU A 323 9.76 -16.57 -2.73
C LEU A 323 10.32 -17.71 -1.89
N GLY A 324 11.21 -17.42 -0.92
CA GLY A 324 11.76 -18.45 -0.02
C GLY A 324 10.68 -19.14 0.82
N THR A 325 9.71 -18.40 1.33
CA THR A 325 8.56 -18.97 2.07
C THR A 325 7.70 -19.89 1.20
N CYS A 326 7.64 -19.62 -0.10
CA CYS A 326 6.90 -20.40 -1.09
C CYS A 326 7.75 -21.52 -1.74
N HIS A 327 8.99 -21.73 -1.29
CA HIS A 327 9.93 -22.67 -1.88
C HIS A 327 10.19 -22.45 -3.38
N ILE A 328 10.09 -21.19 -3.84
CA ILE A 328 10.40 -20.79 -5.21
C ILE A 328 11.85 -20.32 -5.26
N ASP A 329 12.63 -20.89 -6.18
CA ASP A 329 14.03 -20.52 -6.35
C ASP A 329 14.18 -19.05 -6.79
N HIS A 330 15.01 -18.33 -6.05
CA HIS A 330 15.33 -16.93 -6.32
C HIS A 330 16.04 -16.67 -7.64
N CYS A 331 16.70 -17.68 -8.20
CA CYS A 331 17.39 -17.56 -9.49
C CYS A 331 16.45 -17.83 -10.66
N GLN A 332 15.42 -18.64 -10.46
CA GLN A 332 14.53 -19.12 -11.53
C GLN A 332 13.16 -18.42 -11.55
N TRP A 333 12.82 -17.65 -10.50
CA TRP A 333 11.47 -17.08 -10.37
C TRP A 333 11.05 -16.22 -11.57
N SER A 334 11.96 -15.42 -12.15
CA SER A 334 11.67 -14.56 -13.30
C SER A 334 11.40 -15.37 -14.58
N THR A 335 12.12 -16.46 -14.78
CA THR A 335 11.89 -17.41 -15.88
C THR A 335 10.54 -18.11 -15.72
N LEU A 336 10.23 -18.58 -14.50
CA LEU A 336 8.90 -19.15 -14.18
C LEU A 336 7.77 -18.13 -14.36
N ALA A 337 8.05 -16.86 -14.05
CA ALA A 337 7.10 -15.78 -14.18
C ALA A 337 6.88 -15.33 -15.63
N ALA A 338 7.74 -15.70 -16.58
CA ALA A 338 7.62 -15.34 -17.99
C ALA A 338 6.31 -15.87 -18.60
N ASP A 339 5.94 -17.12 -18.33
CA ASP A 339 4.61 -17.62 -18.65
C ASP A 339 3.58 -17.21 -17.59
N ARG A 340 2.61 -16.40 -18.03
CA ARG A 340 1.57 -15.87 -17.15
C ARG A 340 0.65 -16.95 -16.57
N ALA A 341 0.35 -17.99 -17.33
CA ALA A 341 -0.58 -19.05 -16.90
C ALA A 341 0.07 -19.91 -15.83
N SER A 342 1.29 -20.42 -16.10
CA SER A 342 2.09 -21.20 -15.17
C SER A 342 2.38 -20.42 -13.89
N TRP A 343 2.78 -19.15 -13.98
CA TRP A 343 3.02 -18.31 -12.82
C TRP A 343 1.78 -18.13 -11.95
N ARG A 344 0.62 -17.91 -12.56
CA ARG A 344 -0.65 -17.80 -11.84
C ARG A 344 -0.97 -19.08 -11.07
N HIS A 345 -0.72 -20.24 -11.66
CA HIS A 345 -0.91 -21.55 -11.01
C HIS A 345 0.06 -21.72 -9.84
N ILE A 346 1.37 -21.51 -10.06
CA ILE A 346 2.43 -21.59 -9.03
C ILE A 346 2.08 -20.70 -7.83
N VAL A 347 1.75 -19.43 -8.07
CA VAL A 347 1.40 -18.47 -7.00
C VAL A 347 0.15 -18.91 -6.23
N HIS A 348 -0.84 -19.47 -6.93
CA HIS A 348 -2.06 -19.96 -6.27
C HIS A 348 -1.73 -21.14 -5.35
N GLN A 349 -1.00 -22.12 -5.86
CA GLN A 349 -0.59 -23.31 -5.11
C GLN A 349 0.30 -22.93 -3.91
N ALA A 350 1.29 -22.08 -4.13
CA ALA A 350 2.18 -21.60 -3.08
C ALA A 350 1.44 -20.86 -1.95
N ALA A 351 0.49 -20.00 -2.30
CA ALA A 351 -0.31 -19.28 -1.31
C ALA A 351 -1.24 -20.24 -0.52
N SER A 352 -1.77 -21.29 -1.16
CA SER A 352 -2.58 -22.32 -0.49
C SER A 352 -1.74 -23.17 0.45
N SER A 353 -0.58 -23.64 0.02
CA SER A 353 0.35 -24.41 0.86
C SER A 353 0.87 -23.58 2.06
N PHE A 354 1.16 -22.29 1.82
CA PHE A 354 1.54 -21.37 2.89
C PHE A 354 0.43 -21.23 3.96
N GLU A 355 -0.82 -21.04 3.51
CA GLU A 355 -1.94 -20.91 4.44
C GLU A 355 -2.17 -22.18 5.27
N GLU A 356 -2.03 -23.35 4.66
CA GLU A 356 -2.17 -24.63 5.36
C GLU A 356 -1.05 -24.82 6.39
N SER A 357 0.22 -24.62 5.99
CA SER A 357 1.36 -24.66 6.92
C SER A 357 1.20 -23.66 8.08
N ARG A 358 0.66 -22.47 7.80
CA ARG A 358 0.38 -21.45 8.82
C ARG A 358 -0.68 -21.92 9.80
N LYS A 359 -1.76 -22.52 9.33
CA LYS A 359 -2.83 -23.08 10.17
C LYS A 359 -2.29 -24.19 11.07
N ASP A 360 -1.53 -25.12 10.52
CA ASP A 360 -0.95 -26.24 11.24
C ASP A 360 0.02 -25.76 12.33
N HIS A 361 0.88 -24.79 12.00
CA HIS A 361 1.75 -24.16 12.98
C HIS A 361 0.97 -23.52 14.15
N LEU A 362 -0.14 -22.84 13.86
CA LEU A 362 -0.98 -22.23 14.89
C LEU A 362 -1.71 -23.28 15.74
N ARG A 363 -2.20 -24.36 15.13
CA ARG A 363 -2.81 -25.51 15.83
C ARG A 363 -1.81 -26.17 16.77
N GLU A 364 -0.61 -26.44 16.27
CA GLU A 364 0.47 -27.06 17.04
C GLU A 364 0.92 -26.16 18.21
N LYS A 365 1.10 -24.86 17.96
CA LYS A 365 1.42 -23.87 19.01
C LYS A 365 0.36 -23.86 20.13
N ARG A 366 -0.93 -23.95 19.76
CA ARG A 366 -2.02 -24.04 20.73
C ARG A 366 -1.97 -25.34 21.53
N ARG A 367 -1.72 -26.48 20.84
CA ARG A 367 -1.57 -27.82 21.48
C ARG A 367 -0.44 -27.81 22.50
N ARG A 368 0.73 -27.31 22.12
CA ARG A 368 1.89 -27.19 23.03
C ARG A 368 1.59 -26.32 24.25
N ARG A 369 0.84 -25.22 24.08
CA ARG A 369 0.45 -24.36 25.19
C ARG A 369 -0.48 -25.12 26.15
N LYS A 370 -1.52 -25.77 25.64
CA LYS A 370 -2.43 -26.58 26.47
C LYS A 370 -1.72 -27.70 27.23
N ASN A 371 -0.82 -28.42 26.54
CA ASN A 371 -0.06 -29.49 27.17
C ASN A 371 0.86 -28.94 28.27
N ARG A 372 1.48 -27.76 28.08
CA ARG A 372 2.29 -27.08 29.09
C ARG A 372 1.46 -26.64 30.30
N GLU A 373 0.24 -26.13 30.05
CA GLU A 373 -0.69 -25.78 31.14
C GLU A 373 -1.18 -27.04 31.90
N ALA A 374 -1.39 -28.16 31.21
CA ALA A 374 -1.78 -29.43 31.81
C ALA A 374 -0.64 -30.15 32.54
N SER A 375 0.61 -30.01 32.06
CA SER A 375 1.79 -30.62 32.68
C SER A 375 2.51 -29.73 33.67
N ALA A 376 2.12 -28.47 33.81
CA ALA A 376 2.57 -27.63 34.91
C ALA A 376 1.89 -28.13 36.20
N ALA A 377 2.58 -29.04 36.90
CA ALA A 377 2.29 -29.29 38.31
C ALA A 377 2.14 -27.94 39.00
N THR A 378 1.14 -27.79 39.85
CA THR A 378 0.94 -26.60 40.68
C THR A 378 2.29 -26.22 41.26
N PRO A 379 2.85 -25.04 40.96
CA PRO A 379 4.13 -24.65 41.51
C PRO A 379 4.01 -24.68 43.02
N ASN A 380 4.89 -25.44 43.69
CA ASN A 380 4.93 -25.54 45.14
C ASN A 380 5.21 -24.19 45.85
N VAL A 381 5.46 -23.14 45.08
CA VAL A 381 5.73 -21.78 45.55
C VAL A 381 4.66 -20.83 45.01
N THR A 382 3.83 -20.34 45.92
CA THR A 382 2.89 -19.24 45.65
C THR A 382 3.49 -17.92 46.11
N PHE A 383 3.18 -16.87 45.40
CA PHE A 383 3.55 -15.48 45.73
C PHE A 383 2.27 -14.75 46.13
N ASP A 384 2.07 -14.52 47.41
CA ASP A 384 0.83 -13.96 47.89
C ASP A 384 0.83 -12.42 47.85
N CYS A 385 -0.29 -11.85 47.47
CA CYS A 385 -0.47 -10.41 47.49
C CYS A 385 -0.70 -9.93 48.93
N GLY A 386 0.23 -9.17 49.48
CA GLY A 386 0.13 -8.62 50.83
C GLY A 386 -1.05 -7.69 51.11
N ARG A 387 -1.81 -7.28 50.06
CA ARG A 387 -2.99 -6.42 50.17
C ARG A 387 -4.31 -7.17 50.19
N CYS A 388 -4.45 -8.25 49.44
CA CYS A 388 -5.73 -8.96 49.28
C CYS A 388 -5.61 -10.47 49.47
N GLY A 389 -4.45 -11.00 49.89
CA GLY A 389 -4.21 -12.42 50.11
C GLY A 389 -4.23 -13.33 48.91
N ARG A 390 -4.36 -12.78 47.69
CA ARG A 390 -4.43 -13.58 46.46
C ARG A 390 -3.10 -14.24 46.14
N ALA A 391 -3.09 -15.57 46.05
CA ALA A 391 -1.95 -16.36 45.64
C ALA A 391 -1.72 -16.24 44.12
N CYS A 392 -0.50 -15.87 43.74
CA CYS A 392 -0.04 -15.79 42.38
C CYS A 392 1.00 -16.87 42.07
N LEU A 393 0.92 -17.50 40.91
CA LEU A 393 1.79 -18.62 40.53
C LEU A 393 3.19 -18.18 40.01
N SER A 394 3.49 -16.88 40.03
CA SER A 394 4.80 -16.34 39.63
C SER A 394 5.02 -14.92 40.16
N ARG A 395 6.28 -14.50 40.33
CA ARG A 395 6.64 -13.11 40.70
C ARG A 395 6.06 -12.07 39.71
N ILE A 396 6.10 -12.36 38.43
CA ILE A 396 5.55 -11.46 37.37
C ILE A 396 4.03 -11.37 37.50
N GLY A 397 3.37 -12.49 37.82
CA GLY A 397 1.93 -12.55 38.08
C GLY A 397 1.56 -11.70 39.30
N LEU A 398 2.35 -11.78 40.40
CA LEU A 398 2.17 -10.95 41.59
C LEU A 398 2.33 -9.46 41.30
N VAL A 399 3.38 -9.05 40.57
CA VAL A 399 3.63 -7.64 40.20
C VAL A 399 2.48 -7.10 39.33
N SER A 400 2.03 -7.87 38.37
CA SER A 400 0.88 -7.51 37.51
C SER A 400 -0.42 -7.38 38.33
N HIS A 401 -0.65 -8.31 39.24
CA HIS A 401 -1.81 -8.28 40.15
C HIS A 401 -1.72 -7.09 41.11
N MET A 402 -0.58 -6.79 41.72
CA MET A 402 -0.41 -5.65 42.61
C MET A 402 -0.74 -4.31 41.94
N ARG A 403 -0.35 -4.11 40.67
CA ARG A 403 -0.71 -2.92 39.87
C ARG A 403 -2.23 -2.82 39.67
N ALA A 404 -2.93 -3.93 39.49
CA ALA A 404 -4.38 -3.95 39.33
C ALA A 404 -5.11 -3.84 40.69
N CYS A 405 -4.56 -4.43 41.73
CA CYS A 405 -5.08 -4.39 43.10
C CYS A 405 -5.01 -2.97 43.68
N SER A 406 -3.91 -2.23 43.44
CA SER A 406 -3.78 -0.84 43.87
C SER A 406 -4.77 0.12 43.19
N ARG A 407 -5.21 -0.19 41.99
CA ARG A 407 -6.21 0.60 41.24
C ARG A 407 -7.65 0.35 41.70
N ARG A 408 -7.94 -0.77 42.36
CA ARG A 408 -9.29 -1.16 42.78
C ARG A 408 -9.68 -0.68 44.18
N GLY A 409 -8.79 0.08 44.87
CA GLY A 409 -9.16 0.77 46.10
C GLY A 409 -9.75 -0.13 47.20
N LEU A 410 -9.38 -1.41 47.29
CA LEU A 410 -9.79 -2.26 48.39
C LEU A 410 -9.02 -1.81 49.65
N PRO A 411 -9.73 -1.42 50.73
CA PRO A 411 -9.09 -1.03 51.99
C PRO A 411 -8.32 -2.21 52.61
N LEU A 412 -7.33 -1.85 53.41
CA LEU A 412 -6.55 -2.76 54.26
C LEU A 412 -7.43 -3.61 55.18
#